data_bb95ff78d882d6376e27c0d0e9e6d424
#
_entry.id   bb95ff78d882d6376e27c0d0e9e6d424
#
_cell.length_a   1.000
_cell.length_b   1.000
_cell.length_c   1.000
_cell.angle_alpha   90.00
_cell.angle_beta   90.00
_cell.angle_gamma   90.00
#
_symmetry.space_group_name_H-M   'P 1'
#
loop_
_entity.id
_entity.type
_entity.pdbx_description
1 polymer ?
#
loop_
_entity_poly.entity_id
_entity_poly.type
_entity_poly.pdbx_seq_one_letter_code
_entity_poly.pdbx_strand_id
1 'polypeptide(L)'
;MLYLLVMYPFMLPMGPGMIRLRDTCAEITQFFEENKSIASYSDRSTLDKLKACETLLNVNTQVPPTKVKGDRSKSVSFDACRLASDLQAISNKTQKWEMINNVWVWMLAYAACHCRGNYHAQQLRRGGELLTHVWLLMAQFGLTEQFQISQGHARAKLVVK
;
A
#
# COMPACT_ATOMS: atom_id res chain seq x y z
N MET A 1 3.43 3.50 6.10
CA MET A 1 3.45 3.42 4.62
C MET A 1 2.60 4.51 3.98
N LEU A 2 1.30 4.66 4.32
CA LEU A 2 0.45 5.73 3.73
C LEU A 2 1.02 7.14 3.96
N TYR A 3 1.50 7.43 5.16
CA TYR A 3 2.20 8.68 5.47
C TYR A 3 3.38 8.94 4.51
N LEU A 4 4.21 7.93 4.26
CA LEU A 4 5.34 8.05 3.32
C LEU A 4 4.85 8.29 1.89
N LEU A 5 3.78 7.61 1.48
CA LEU A 5 3.22 7.78 0.14
C LEU A 5 2.72 9.21 -0.12
N VAL A 6 2.18 9.87 0.92
CA VAL A 6 1.65 11.22 0.82
C VAL A 6 2.74 12.28 1.02
N MET A 7 3.58 12.13 2.04
CA MET A 7 4.54 13.16 2.47
C MET A 7 5.92 13.01 1.81
N TYR A 8 6.36 11.76 1.58
CA TYR A 8 7.69 11.44 1.06
C TYR A 8 7.65 10.33 0.00
N PRO A 9 6.90 10.53 -1.10
CA PRO A 9 6.68 9.49 -2.12
C PRO A 9 7.99 9.01 -2.77
N PHE A 10 9.02 9.86 -2.81
CA PHE A 10 10.34 9.52 -3.35
C PHE A 10 11.11 8.50 -2.50
N MET A 11 10.72 8.29 -1.24
CA MET A 11 11.29 7.24 -0.39
C MET A 11 10.73 5.85 -0.69
N LEU A 12 9.65 5.77 -1.41
CA LEU A 12 9.06 4.50 -1.83
C LEU A 12 9.64 4.02 -3.17
N PRO A 13 9.59 2.72 -3.46
CA PRO A 13 10.04 2.19 -4.74
C PRO A 13 9.38 2.92 -5.91
N MET A 14 10.19 3.30 -6.90
CA MET A 14 9.71 4.00 -8.09
C MET A 14 8.74 3.11 -8.88
N GLY A 15 7.56 3.65 -9.19
CA GLY A 15 6.54 2.90 -9.92
C GLY A 15 5.24 3.68 -10.09
N PRO A 16 4.18 3.05 -10.54
CA PRO A 16 2.88 3.70 -10.80
C PRO A 16 2.12 4.08 -9.51
N GLY A 17 2.74 4.01 -8.33
CA GLY A 17 2.11 4.21 -7.03
C GLY A 17 1.40 5.57 -6.90
N MET A 18 2.02 6.66 -7.36
CA MET A 18 1.41 7.99 -7.30
C MET A 18 0.21 8.13 -8.24
N ILE A 19 0.28 7.53 -9.43
CA ILE A 19 -0.84 7.52 -10.38
C ILE A 19 -1.99 6.74 -9.77
N ARG A 20 -1.71 5.54 -9.25
CA ARG A 20 -2.72 4.70 -8.58
C ARG A 20 -3.33 5.35 -7.34
N LEU A 21 -2.52 6.07 -6.54
CA LEU A 21 -3.05 6.83 -5.40
C LEU A 21 -4.07 7.88 -5.85
N ARG A 22 -3.72 8.65 -6.88
CA ARG A 22 -4.62 9.69 -7.43
C ARG A 22 -5.91 9.10 -7.96
N ASP A 23 -5.81 8.01 -8.73
CA ASP A 23 -6.97 7.30 -9.27
C ASP A 23 -7.85 6.74 -8.15
N THR A 24 -7.24 6.14 -7.12
CA THR A 24 -7.96 5.61 -5.96
C THR A 24 -8.65 6.71 -5.18
N CYS A 25 -8.01 7.86 -4.98
CA CYS A 25 -8.63 9.00 -4.31
C CYS A 25 -9.84 9.53 -5.09
N ALA A 26 -9.72 9.66 -6.42
CA ALA A 26 -10.82 10.09 -7.28
C ALA A 26 -11.99 9.08 -7.23
N GLU A 27 -11.70 7.79 -7.33
CA GLU A 27 -12.68 6.71 -7.27
C GLU A 27 -13.44 6.69 -5.94
N ILE A 28 -12.73 6.80 -4.81
CA ILE A 28 -13.35 6.85 -3.47
C ILE A 28 -14.17 8.13 -3.28
N THR A 29 -13.70 9.26 -3.79
CA THR A 29 -14.43 10.52 -3.71
C THR A 29 -15.76 10.40 -4.46
N GLN A 30 -15.74 9.91 -5.69
CA GLN A 30 -16.95 9.68 -6.48
C GLN A 30 -17.90 8.70 -5.78
N PHE A 31 -17.39 7.59 -5.27
CA PHE A 31 -18.19 6.60 -4.53
C PHE A 31 -18.93 7.23 -3.35
N PHE A 32 -18.26 8.07 -2.55
CA PHE A 32 -18.92 8.76 -1.44
C PHE A 32 -19.85 9.87 -1.91
N GLU A 33 -19.59 10.51 -3.03
CA GLU A 33 -20.51 11.50 -3.60
C GLU A 33 -21.81 10.87 -4.06
N GLU A 34 -21.75 9.72 -4.73
CA GLU A 34 -22.91 8.95 -5.16
C GLU A 34 -23.70 8.40 -3.97
N ASN A 35 -23.03 8.10 -2.85
CA ASN A 35 -23.67 7.60 -1.63
C ASN A 35 -23.99 8.68 -0.58
N LYS A 36 -23.74 9.97 -0.85
CA LYS A 36 -24.05 11.10 0.05
C LYS A 36 -25.54 11.27 0.34
N SER A 37 -26.43 10.73 -0.45
CA SER A 37 -27.86 10.75 -0.17
C SER A 37 -28.27 10.02 1.11
N ILE A 38 -27.33 9.28 1.72
CA ILE A 38 -27.53 8.50 2.96
C ILE A 38 -26.97 9.22 4.19
N ALA A 39 -26.09 10.20 4.02
CA ALA A 39 -25.47 10.94 5.12
C ALA A 39 -25.91 12.42 5.09
N SER A 40 -26.94 12.76 5.90
CA SER A 40 -27.27 14.14 6.17
C SER A 40 -26.07 14.86 6.79
N TYR A 41 -25.80 16.06 6.27
CA TYR A 41 -24.78 17.02 6.67
C TYR A 41 -24.91 17.33 8.17
N SER A 42 -24.23 16.64 9.03
CA SER A 42 -24.13 16.99 10.44
C SER A 42 -22.79 16.48 10.99
N ASP A 43 -21.97 17.45 11.28
CA ASP A 43 -20.77 17.37 12.14
C ASP A 43 -19.69 16.33 11.78
N ARG A 44 -18.47 16.84 11.50
CA ARG A 44 -17.23 16.08 11.23
C ARG A 44 -16.79 15.24 12.45
N SER A 45 -17.66 14.36 12.94
CA SER A 45 -17.44 13.56 14.12
C SER A 45 -16.91 12.16 13.79
N THR A 46 -16.45 11.45 14.80
CA THR A 46 -16.05 10.04 14.77
C THR A 46 -17.12 9.15 14.13
N LEU A 47 -18.41 9.55 14.23
CA LEU A 47 -19.57 8.87 13.68
C LEU A 47 -19.54 8.81 12.12
N ASP A 48 -19.07 9.87 11.46
CA ASP A 48 -18.98 9.90 9.98
C ASP A 48 -17.90 8.93 9.46
N LYS A 49 -16.81 8.78 10.22
CA LYS A 49 -15.76 7.79 9.88
C LYS A 49 -16.28 6.36 10.02
N LEU A 50 -17.06 6.07 11.04
CA LEU A 50 -17.65 4.74 11.23
C LEU A 50 -18.64 4.43 10.11
N LYS A 51 -19.51 5.36 9.76
CA LYS A 51 -20.45 5.20 8.64
C LYS A 51 -19.72 4.99 7.31
N ALA A 52 -18.65 5.75 7.06
CA ALA A 52 -17.83 5.56 5.87
C ALA A 52 -17.20 4.15 5.82
N CYS A 53 -16.68 3.65 6.95
CA CYS A 53 -16.17 2.29 7.06
C CYS A 53 -17.26 1.24 6.80
N GLU A 54 -18.45 1.40 7.39
CA GLU A 54 -19.59 0.50 7.18
C GLU A 54 -20.01 0.48 5.70
N THR A 55 -20.07 1.65 5.05
CA THR A 55 -20.41 1.77 3.63
C THR A 55 -19.39 1.01 2.76
N LEU A 56 -18.09 1.15 3.04
CA LEU A 56 -17.04 0.44 2.32
C LEU A 56 -17.08 -1.08 2.57
N LEU A 57 -17.40 -1.52 3.77
CA LEU A 57 -17.53 -2.94 4.11
C LEU A 57 -18.77 -3.60 3.48
N ASN A 58 -19.80 -2.83 3.17
CA ASN A 58 -21.02 -3.30 2.50
C ASN A 58 -20.90 -3.33 0.96
N VAL A 59 -19.76 -2.96 0.40
CA VAL A 59 -19.52 -3.08 -1.04
C VAL A 59 -19.64 -4.53 -1.48
N ASN A 60 -20.43 -4.76 -2.54
CA ASN A 60 -20.58 -6.11 -3.11
C ASN A 60 -19.28 -6.57 -3.78
N THR A 61 -18.55 -7.44 -3.11
CA THR A 61 -17.25 -7.98 -3.57
C THR A 61 -17.37 -9.26 -4.41
N GLN A 62 -18.60 -9.75 -4.67
CA GLN A 62 -18.86 -10.95 -5.47
C GLN A 62 -18.74 -10.69 -6.98
N VAL A 63 -18.66 -9.44 -7.38
CA VAL A 63 -18.50 -9.04 -8.78
C VAL A 63 -17.04 -9.32 -9.23
N PRO A 64 -16.84 -9.89 -10.43
CA PRO A 64 -15.47 -10.05 -10.95
C PRO A 64 -14.74 -8.71 -11.07
N PRO A 65 -13.47 -8.61 -10.62
CA PRO A 65 -12.71 -7.35 -10.64
C PRO A 65 -12.65 -6.67 -12.02
N THR A 66 -12.71 -7.45 -13.09
CA THR A 66 -12.69 -6.96 -14.48
C THR A 66 -13.95 -6.23 -14.90
N LYS A 67 -15.05 -6.37 -14.14
CA LYS A 67 -16.34 -5.71 -14.43
C LYS A 67 -16.55 -4.45 -13.58
N VAL A 68 -15.72 -4.22 -12.59
CA VAL A 68 -15.87 -3.09 -11.65
C VAL A 68 -15.52 -1.75 -12.32
N LYS A 69 -14.48 -1.74 -13.17
CA LYS A 69 -14.10 -0.59 -13.99
C LYS A 69 -14.38 -0.92 -15.46
N GLY A 70 -15.10 -0.04 -16.14
CA GLY A 70 -15.48 -0.24 -17.53
C GLY A 70 -14.30 -0.32 -18.52
N ASP A 71 -13.13 0.19 -18.13
CA ASP A 71 -11.88 0.18 -18.91
C ASP A 71 -11.01 -1.07 -18.67
N ARG A 72 -11.51 -2.06 -17.93
CA ARG A 72 -10.80 -3.27 -17.51
C ARG A 72 -9.57 -3.02 -16.61
N SER A 73 -9.36 -1.80 -16.14
CA SER A 73 -8.31 -1.53 -15.15
C SER A 73 -8.70 -2.10 -13.79
N LYS A 74 -7.68 -2.35 -12.92
CA LYS A 74 -7.93 -2.85 -11.57
C LYS A 74 -8.26 -1.68 -10.64
N SER A 75 -9.38 -1.79 -9.90
CA SER A 75 -9.72 -0.88 -8.82
C SER A 75 -9.00 -1.32 -7.54
N VAL A 76 -8.14 -0.45 -7.01
CA VAL A 76 -7.46 -0.70 -5.73
C VAL A 76 -8.45 -0.65 -4.57
N SER A 77 -9.43 0.24 -4.65
CA SER A 77 -10.51 0.39 -3.65
C SER A 77 -11.35 -0.89 -3.53
N PHE A 78 -11.72 -1.45 -4.67
CA PHE A 78 -12.48 -2.71 -4.72
C PHE A 78 -11.67 -3.88 -4.16
N ASP A 79 -10.41 -4.02 -4.57
CA ASP A 79 -9.51 -5.06 -4.05
C ASP A 79 -9.30 -4.90 -2.54
N ALA A 80 -9.24 -3.66 -2.03
CA ALA A 80 -9.15 -3.40 -0.59
C ALA A 80 -10.43 -3.81 0.16
N CYS A 81 -11.62 -3.52 -0.38
CA CYS A 81 -12.89 -3.96 0.21
C CYS A 81 -12.99 -5.49 0.25
N ARG A 82 -12.58 -6.15 -0.82
CA ARG A 82 -12.54 -7.61 -0.90
C ARG A 82 -11.58 -8.20 0.14
N LEU A 83 -10.35 -7.67 0.21
CA LEU A 83 -9.37 -8.10 1.21
C LEU A 83 -9.89 -7.89 2.65
N ALA A 84 -10.56 -6.77 2.90
CA ALA A 84 -11.16 -6.49 4.22
C ALA A 84 -12.23 -7.53 4.58
N SER A 85 -13.10 -7.90 3.61
CA SER A 85 -14.09 -8.94 3.79
C SER A 85 -13.46 -10.30 4.07
N ASP A 86 -12.44 -10.68 3.29
CA ASP A 86 -11.72 -11.94 3.48
C ASP A 86 -11.03 -12.00 4.86
N LEU A 87 -10.42 -10.89 5.30
CA LEU A 87 -9.80 -10.78 6.62
C LEU A 87 -10.83 -10.85 7.76
N GLN A 88 -12.04 -10.32 7.55
CA GLN A 88 -13.12 -10.42 8.56
C GLN A 88 -13.62 -11.86 8.69
N ALA A 89 -13.62 -12.64 7.63
CA ALA A 89 -14.03 -14.04 7.63
C ALA A 89 -13.10 -14.94 8.47
N ILE A 90 -11.87 -14.50 8.78
CA ILE A 90 -10.94 -15.25 9.62
C ILE A 90 -11.38 -15.20 11.07
N SER A 91 -11.87 -16.32 11.60
CA SER A 91 -12.39 -16.44 12.96
C SER A 91 -11.32 -16.32 14.04
N ASN A 92 -10.09 -16.81 13.78
CA ASN A 92 -8.99 -16.72 14.73
C ASN A 92 -8.37 -15.32 14.73
N LYS A 93 -8.74 -14.52 15.72
CA LYS A 93 -8.30 -13.13 15.85
C LYS A 93 -6.77 -13.01 15.99
N THR A 94 -6.13 -13.88 16.75
CA THR A 94 -4.67 -13.86 16.97
C THR A 94 -3.93 -14.13 15.68
N GLN A 95 -4.29 -15.20 14.98
CA GLN A 95 -3.70 -15.55 13.70
C GLN A 95 -3.88 -14.45 12.64
N LYS A 96 -5.06 -13.85 12.60
CA LYS A 96 -5.35 -12.72 11.70
C LYS A 96 -4.39 -11.55 11.93
N TRP A 97 -4.23 -11.13 13.17
CA TRP A 97 -3.35 -10.00 13.50
C TRP A 97 -1.88 -10.31 13.31
N GLU A 98 -1.47 -11.55 13.58
CA GLU A 98 -0.11 -12.01 13.31
C GLU A 98 0.21 -11.98 11.82
N MET A 99 -0.71 -12.46 10.97
CA MET A 99 -0.56 -12.39 9.51
C MET A 99 -0.48 -10.95 9.02
N ILE A 100 -1.37 -10.06 9.48
CA ILE A 100 -1.34 -8.63 9.12
C ILE A 100 0.00 -8.01 9.53
N ASN A 101 0.45 -8.27 10.76
CA ASN A 101 1.72 -7.74 11.26
C ASN A 101 2.89 -8.20 10.40
N ASN A 102 2.97 -9.49 10.08
CA ASN A 102 4.03 -10.04 9.24
C ASN A 102 4.06 -9.39 7.86
N VAL A 103 2.91 -9.24 7.21
CA VAL A 103 2.83 -8.54 5.91
C VAL A 103 3.33 -7.11 6.01
N TRP A 104 2.94 -6.36 7.05
CA TRP A 104 3.40 -4.99 7.25
C TRP A 104 4.90 -4.89 7.49
N VAL A 105 5.48 -5.80 8.27
CA VAL A 105 6.93 -5.86 8.51
C VAL A 105 7.68 -6.14 7.20
N TRP A 106 7.21 -7.09 6.40
CA TRP A 106 7.80 -7.39 5.10
C TRP A 106 7.70 -6.21 4.12
N MET A 107 6.55 -5.54 4.05
CA MET A 107 6.38 -4.36 3.21
C MET A 107 7.31 -3.21 3.63
N LEU A 108 7.50 -3.01 4.94
CA LEU A 108 8.38 -1.98 5.48
C LEU A 108 9.84 -2.29 5.13
N ALA A 109 10.28 -3.53 5.36
CA ALA A 109 11.63 -3.99 5.03
C ALA A 109 11.91 -3.87 3.51
N TYR A 110 10.97 -4.32 2.68
CA TYR A 110 11.06 -4.19 1.23
C TYR A 110 11.22 -2.73 0.81
N ALA A 111 10.36 -1.84 1.31
CA ALA A 111 10.42 -0.41 0.97
C ALA A 111 11.74 0.23 1.44
N ALA A 112 12.23 -0.14 2.63
CA ALA A 112 13.50 0.33 3.16
C ALA A 112 14.68 -0.04 2.25
N CYS A 113 14.74 -1.28 1.78
CA CYS A 113 15.81 -1.73 0.90
C CYS A 113 15.73 -1.21 -0.54
N HIS A 114 14.54 -0.84 -1.01
CA HIS A 114 14.33 -0.33 -2.37
C HIS A 114 14.33 1.21 -2.45
N CYS A 115 14.38 1.89 -1.31
CA CYS A 115 14.61 3.33 -1.27
C CYS A 115 16.08 3.63 -1.64
N ARG A 116 16.29 4.67 -2.41
CA ARG A 116 17.65 5.07 -2.80
C ARG A 116 18.41 5.64 -1.61
N GLY A 117 19.69 5.30 -1.47
CA GLY A 117 20.54 5.72 -0.36
C GLY A 117 20.64 7.24 -0.15
N ASN A 118 20.58 8.02 -1.24
CA ASN A 118 20.57 9.48 -1.16
C ASN A 118 19.32 10.03 -0.41
N TYR A 119 18.16 9.38 -0.54
CA TYR A 119 16.95 9.77 0.17
C TYR A 119 17.05 9.41 1.65
N HIS A 120 17.62 8.25 1.99
CA HIS A 120 17.92 7.91 3.38
C HIS A 120 18.86 8.94 4.02
N ALA A 121 19.96 9.29 3.32
CA ALA A 121 20.90 10.32 3.81
C ALA A 121 20.22 11.69 3.99
N GLN A 122 19.32 12.05 3.08
CA GLN A 122 18.57 13.30 3.19
C GLN A 122 17.64 13.31 4.41
N GLN A 123 16.99 12.19 4.71
CA GLN A 123 16.12 12.09 5.89
C GLN A 123 16.92 12.06 7.20
N LEU A 124 18.09 11.44 7.24
CA LEU A 124 18.96 11.48 8.41
C LEU A 124 19.32 12.91 8.81
N ARG A 125 19.55 13.80 7.86
CA ARG A 125 19.80 15.24 8.12
C ARG A 125 18.61 15.95 8.79
N ARG A 126 17.40 15.39 8.70
CA ARG A 126 16.15 15.95 9.24
C ARG A 126 15.67 15.23 10.49
N GLY A 127 16.48 14.39 11.09
CA GLY A 127 16.12 13.60 12.28
C GLY A 127 15.74 12.14 11.97
N GLY A 128 15.71 11.77 10.69
CA GLY A 128 15.42 10.41 10.25
C GLY A 128 13.91 10.09 10.17
N GLU A 129 13.58 9.25 9.22
CA GLU A 129 12.26 8.61 9.10
C GLU A 129 12.34 7.15 9.55
N LEU A 130 11.25 6.59 10.04
CA LEU A 130 11.19 5.17 10.45
C LEU A 130 11.79 4.24 9.41
N LEU A 131 11.47 4.47 8.12
CA LEU A 131 11.99 3.67 7.01
C LEU A 131 13.51 3.71 6.94
N THR A 132 14.13 4.85 7.22
CA THR A 132 15.58 5.01 7.23
C THR A 132 16.23 4.27 8.39
N HIS A 133 15.61 4.29 9.57
CA HIS A 133 16.10 3.53 10.73
C HIS A 133 16.00 2.03 10.50
N VAL A 134 14.91 1.57 9.88
CA VAL A 134 14.75 0.16 9.47
C VAL A 134 15.85 -0.23 8.49
N TRP A 135 16.13 0.60 7.48
CA TRP A 135 17.21 0.36 6.53
C TRP A 135 18.58 0.25 7.21
N LEU A 136 18.92 1.16 8.13
CA LEU A 136 20.17 1.11 8.88
C LEU A 136 20.28 -0.16 9.72
N LEU A 137 19.21 -0.53 10.40
CA LEU A 137 19.15 -1.76 11.19
C LEU A 137 19.36 -3.00 10.32
N MET A 138 18.69 -3.07 9.18
CA MET A 138 18.84 -4.17 8.24
C MET A 138 20.25 -4.24 7.64
N ALA A 139 20.86 -3.07 7.35
CA ALA A 139 22.23 -3.00 6.87
C ALA A 139 23.21 -3.53 7.94
N GLN A 140 23.00 -3.18 9.21
CA GLN A 140 23.82 -3.64 10.32
C GLN A 140 23.76 -5.17 10.51
N PHE A 141 22.61 -5.77 10.25
CA PHE A 141 22.42 -7.23 10.32
C PHE A 141 22.71 -7.96 9.01
N GLY A 142 23.15 -7.29 7.96
CA GLY A 142 23.41 -7.90 6.65
C GLY A 142 22.16 -8.39 5.92
N LEU A 143 20.98 -7.88 6.28
CA LEU A 143 19.69 -8.33 5.73
C LEU A 143 19.28 -7.60 4.44
N THR A 144 19.98 -6.54 4.06
CA THR A 144 19.62 -5.72 2.90
C THR A 144 19.66 -6.49 1.58
N GLU A 145 20.57 -7.45 1.44
CA GLU A 145 20.70 -8.25 0.23
C GLU A 145 19.55 -9.23 0.01
N GLN A 146 18.87 -9.66 1.07
CA GLN A 146 17.74 -10.60 0.98
C GLN A 146 16.53 -9.99 0.29
N PHE A 147 16.42 -8.66 0.27
CA PHE A 147 15.34 -7.93 -0.37
C PHE A 147 15.73 -7.33 -1.72
N GLN A 148 16.99 -7.49 -2.14
CA GLN A 148 17.38 -7.13 -3.50
C GLN A 148 16.85 -8.21 -4.44
N ILE A 149 15.95 -7.80 -5.34
CA ILE A 149 15.64 -8.62 -6.51
C ILE A 149 16.95 -8.72 -7.28
N SER A 150 17.56 -9.89 -7.32
CA SER A 150 18.70 -10.14 -8.19
C SER A 150 18.23 -9.81 -9.59
N GLN A 151 18.62 -8.64 -10.08
CA GLN A 151 18.52 -8.34 -11.50
C GLN A 151 19.35 -9.43 -12.16
N GLY A 152 18.66 -10.38 -12.78
CA GLY A 152 19.30 -11.50 -13.43
C GLY A 152 20.41 -10.92 -14.31
N HIS A 153 21.65 -11.26 -13.98
CA HIS A 153 22.78 -10.93 -14.84
C HIS A 153 22.57 -11.75 -16.10
N ALA A 154 21.90 -11.15 -17.07
CA ALA A 154 21.90 -11.66 -18.41
C ALA A 154 23.36 -11.62 -18.91
N ARG A 155 24.13 -12.62 -18.57
CA ARG A 155 25.41 -12.88 -19.20
C ARG A 155 25.12 -13.32 -20.62
N ALA A 156 24.97 -12.35 -21.51
CA ALA A 156 25.05 -12.61 -22.94
C ALA A 156 26.45 -13.14 -23.23
N LYS A 157 26.58 -14.46 -23.42
CA LYS A 157 27.81 -15.07 -23.93
C LYS A 157 27.79 -14.88 -25.43
N LEU A 158 28.36 -13.78 -25.89
CA LEU A 158 28.62 -13.57 -27.33
C LEU A 158 29.67 -14.59 -27.74
N VAL A 159 29.23 -15.61 -28.48
CA VAL A 159 30.13 -16.57 -29.13
C VAL A 159 30.46 -16.00 -30.51
N VAL A 160 31.67 -15.52 -30.70
CA VAL A 160 32.21 -15.16 -32.02
C VAL A 160 32.61 -16.46 -32.72
N LYS A 161 32.07 -16.70 -33.93
CA LYS A 161 32.51 -17.78 -34.81
C LYS A 161 33.85 -17.47 -35.42
#